data_76ec176cd926d76130d7ca2b9619a137
#
_entry.id   76ec176cd926d76130d7ca2b9619a137
#
_cell.length_a   1.000
_cell.length_b   1.000
_cell.length_c   1.000
_cell.angle_alpha   90.00
_cell.angle_beta   90.00
_cell.angle_gamma   90.00
#
_symmetry.space_group_name_H-M   'P 1'
#
loop_
_entity.id
_entity.type
_entity.pdbx_description
1 polymer ?
#
loop_
_entity_poly.entity_id
_entity_poly.type
_entity_poly.pdbx_seq_one_letter_code
_entity_poly.pdbx_strand_id
1 'polypeptide(L)' 'TAHENGLAEGEAKGREEGALDKALETARNMKADGLAIETISRYTGLTSEQIAKL' A
#
# COMPACT_ATOMS: atom_id res chain seq x y z
N THR A 1 -17.38 -10.00 -8.29
CA THR A 1 -18.78 -9.66 -8.44
C THR A 1 -19.21 -8.62 -7.41
N ALA A 2 -20.32 -7.91 -7.71
CA ALA A 2 -20.75 -6.80 -6.89
C ALA A 2 -21.09 -7.19 -5.46
N HIS A 3 -21.76 -8.31 -5.26
CA HIS A 3 -22.16 -8.74 -3.92
C HIS A 3 -20.97 -9.27 -3.11
N GLU A 4 -20.02 -9.85 -3.77
CA GLU A 4 -18.77 -10.24 -3.12
C GLU A 4 -18.00 -9.03 -2.64
N ASN A 5 -18.00 -7.99 -3.45
CA ASN A 5 -17.35 -6.74 -3.09
C ASN A 5 -17.98 -6.10 -1.86
N GLY A 6 -19.30 -6.17 -1.73
CA GLY A 6 -19.99 -5.60 -0.58
C GLY A 6 -19.59 -6.26 0.73
N LEU A 7 -19.42 -7.59 0.73
CA LEU A 7 -19.00 -8.32 1.91
C LEU A 7 -17.49 -8.21 2.12
N ALA A 8 -16.73 -8.33 1.04
CA ALA A 8 -15.29 -8.28 1.10
C ALA A 8 -14.76 -6.90 1.50
N GLU A 9 -15.49 -5.85 1.20
CA GLU A 9 -15.08 -4.49 1.57
C GLU A 9 -14.95 -4.31 3.08
N GLY A 10 -15.87 -4.87 3.85
CA GLY A 10 -15.79 -4.78 5.31
C GLY A 10 -14.58 -5.47 5.88
N GLU A 11 -14.30 -6.68 5.40
CA GLU A 11 -13.13 -7.43 5.85
C GLU A 11 -11.84 -6.89 5.26
N ALA A 12 -11.88 -6.48 4.01
CA ALA A 12 -10.71 -5.96 3.32
C ALA A 12 -10.20 -4.66 3.93
N LYS A 13 -11.10 -3.80 4.41
CA LYS A 13 -10.69 -2.54 5.03
C LYS A 13 -9.88 -2.77 6.30
N GLY A 14 -10.26 -3.73 7.11
CA GLY A 14 -9.49 -4.07 8.30
C GLY A 14 -8.11 -4.61 7.96
N ARG A 15 -8.05 -5.46 6.95
CA ARG A 15 -6.78 -6.01 6.47
C ARG A 15 -5.93 -4.98 5.77
N GLU A 16 -6.57 -4.14 4.97
CA GLU A 16 -5.86 -3.11 4.22
C GLU A 16 -5.19 -2.09 5.13
N GLU A 17 -5.81 -1.76 6.24
CA GLU A 17 -5.19 -0.83 7.19
C GLU A 17 -3.91 -1.42 7.79
N GLY A 18 -3.95 -2.67 8.23
CA GLY A 18 -2.77 -3.34 8.74
C GLY A 18 -1.71 -3.55 7.67
N ALA A 19 -2.13 -3.99 6.49
CA ALA A 19 -1.23 -4.19 5.36
C ALA A 19 -0.70 -2.85 4.85
N LEU A 20 -1.50 -1.80 4.91
CA LEU A 20 -1.09 -0.47 4.49
C LEU A 20 0.00 0.09 5.40
N ASP A 21 -0.14 -0.07 6.70
CA ASP A 21 0.87 0.37 7.65
C ASP A 21 2.21 -0.30 7.38
N LYS A 22 2.18 -1.61 7.14
CA LYS A 22 3.39 -2.35 6.80
C LYS A 22 3.95 -1.94 5.46
N ALA A 23 3.08 -1.74 4.47
CA ALA A 23 3.50 -1.29 3.16
C ALA A 23 4.14 0.10 3.22
N LEU A 24 3.57 0.99 4.01
CA LEU A 24 4.12 2.33 4.21
C LEU A 24 5.49 2.27 4.87
N GLU A 25 5.64 1.43 5.88
CA GLU A 25 6.92 1.23 6.54
C GLU A 25 7.97 0.68 5.57
N THR A 26 7.61 -0.34 4.80
CA THR A 26 8.48 -0.92 3.79
C THR A 26 8.85 0.10 2.74
N ALA A 27 7.86 0.86 2.25
CA ALA A 27 8.09 1.89 1.25
C ALA A 27 9.02 2.98 1.77
N ARG A 28 8.86 3.35 3.03
CA ARG A 28 9.73 4.33 3.67
C ARG A 28 11.18 3.84 3.71
N ASN A 29 11.37 2.58 4.07
CA ASN A 29 12.70 1.97 4.09
C ASN A 29 13.30 1.91 2.70
N MET A 30 12.51 1.52 1.70
CA MET A 30 12.96 1.48 0.31
C MET A 30 13.33 2.87 -0.19
N LYS A 31 12.54 3.88 0.18
CA LYS A 31 12.83 5.25 -0.19
C LYS A 31 14.13 5.73 0.42
N ALA A 32 14.36 5.38 1.67
CA ALA A 32 15.61 5.70 2.36
C ALA A 32 16.81 5.02 1.70
N ASP A 33 16.60 3.84 1.13
CA ASP A 33 17.63 3.10 0.40
C ASP A 33 17.92 3.71 -0.98
N GLY A 34 17.13 4.68 -1.41
CA GLY A 34 17.33 5.34 -2.68
C GLY A 34 16.62 4.70 -3.86
N LEU A 35 15.64 3.84 -3.58
CA LEU A 35 14.87 3.22 -4.65
C LEU A 35 13.93 4.23 -5.30
N ALA A 36 13.67 4.02 -6.59
CA ALA A 36 12.75 4.88 -7.32
C ALA A 36 11.32 4.68 -6.83
N ILE A 37 10.55 5.78 -6.85
CA ILE A 37 9.13 5.73 -6.44
C ILE A 37 8.37 4.69 -7.25
N GLU A 38 8.64 4.61 -8.54
CA GLU A 38 8.03 3.60 -9.42
C GLU A 38 8.28 2.18 -8.92
N THR A 39 9.50 1.88 -8.55
CA THR A 39 9.88 0.58 -8.03
C THR A 39 9.19 0.29 -6.71
N ILE A 40 9.18 1.26 -5.81
CA ILE A 40 8.53 1.14 -4.51
C ILE A 40 7.03 0.90 -4.69
N SER A 41 6.39 1.67 -5.58
CA SER A 41 4.98 1.51 -5.89
C SER A 41 4.66 0.10 -6.40
N ARG A 42 5.52 -0.42 -7.22
CA ARG A 42 5.37 -1.76 -7.80
C ARG A 42 5.43 -2.85 -6.72
N TYR A 43 6.36 -2.74 -5.80
CA TYR A 43 6.55 -3.76 -4.76
C TYR A 43 5.59 -3.63 -3.60
N THR A 44 5.23 -2.42 -3.23
CA THR A 44 4.34 -2.17 -2.09
C THR A 44 2.88 -2.07 -2.49
N GLY A 45 2.60 -1.79 -3.76
CA GLY A 45 1.24 -1.55 -4.23
C GLY A 45 0.71 -0.18 -3.86
N LEU A 46 1.55 0.70 -3.34
CA LEU A 46 1.17 2.06 -3.01
C LEU A 46 1.22 2.95 -4.24
N THR A 47 0.45 4.03 -4.21
CA THR A 47 0.51 5.02 -5.28
C THR A 47 1.76 5.88 -5.13
N SER A 48 2.19 6.50 -6.23
CA SER A 48 3.33 7.40 -6.20
C SER A 48 3.08 8.56 -5.24
N GLU A 49 1.83 9.02 -5.15
CA GLU A 49 1.47 10.08 -4.21
C GLU A 49 1.69 9.67 -2.76
N GLN A 50 1.27 8.45 -2.43
CA GLN A 50 1.46 7.92 -1.08
C GLN A 50 2.93 7.81 -0.73
N ILE A 51 3.73 7.36 -1.68
CA ILE A 51 5.18 7.22 -1.49
C ILE A 51 5.85 8.59 -1.37
N ALA A 52 5.43 9.54 -2.18
CA ALA A 52 5.99 10.88 -2.15
C ALA A 52 5.74 11.58 -0.81
N LYS A 53 4.68 11.21 -0.11
CA LYS A 53 4.36 11.77 1.21
C LYS A 53 5.12 11.14 2.37
N LEU A 54 5.85 10.10 2.11
CA LEU A 54 6.61 9.41 3.16
C LEU A 54 7.83 10.18 3.65
#